data_4e619a0c57e66a7b74f667b64221ac5b
#
_entry.id   4e619a0c57e66a7b74f667b64221ac5b
#
_cell.length_a   1.000
_cell.length_b   1.000
_cell.length_c   1.000
_cell.angle_alpha   90.00
_cell.angle_beta   90.00
_cell.angle_gamma   90.00
#
_symmetry.space_group_name_H-M   'P 1'
#
loop_
_entity.id
_entity.type
_entity.pdbx_description
1 polymer ?
#
loop_
_entity_poly.entity_id
_entity_poly.type
_entity_poly.pdbx_seq_one_letter_code
_entity_poly.pdbx_strand_id
1 'polypeptide(L)'
;FGLIGMITIFIAISQTFINSGFSSALIRKKDCTQADYSTVFYYNMAMGIVLYAVLYLSAGVISNFFDEPELKWLVRVLGLDLIIRSLTLIQGTTLTKRVDFKLQTKIAVVSSILSGVLGILMAVEGFGVWSLVARSLTASIISSILLWFWNRWKPSAIFSRESFKELFGFG
;
A
#
# COMPACT_ATOMS: atom_id res chain seq x y z
N PHE A 1 5.35 -20.26 8.93
CA PHE A 1 4.16 -19.40 9.15
C PHE A 1 4.41 -18.31 10.21
N GLY A 2 5.19 -18.57 11.27
CA GLY A 2 5.51 -17.61 12.33
C GLY A 2 6.21 -16.34 11.82
N LEU A 3 7.17 -16.48 10.91
CA LEU A 3 7.92 -15.35 10.35
C LEU A 3 7.03 -14.29 9.68
N ILE A 4 6.03 -14.72 8.91
CA ILE A 4 5.09 -13.80 8.27
C ILE A 4 4.17 -13.14 9.30
N GLY A 5 3.72 -13.88 10.32
CA GLY A 5 2.94 -13.31 11.41
C GLY A 5 3.66 -12.17 12.12
N MET A 6 4.95 -12.32 12.38
CA MET A 6 5.79 -11.29 13.00
C MET A 6 5.89 -10.04 12.14
N ILE A 7 6.11 -10.19 10.82
CA ILE A 7 6.23 -9.05 9.90
C ILE A 7 4.89 -8.36 9.70
N THR A 8 3.79 -9.11 9.66
CA THR A 8 2.44 -8.58 9.41
C THR A 8 2.07 -7.50 10.42
N ILE A 9 2.50 -7.64 11.69
CA ILE A 9 2.26 -6.63 12.74
C ILE A 9 2.91 -5.29 12.35
N PHE A 10 4.18 -5.31 11.94
CA PHE A 10 4.91 -4.09 11.57
C PHE A 10 4.31 -3.43 10.32
N ILE A 11 3.95 -4.25 9.34
CA ILE A 11 3.30 -3.76 8.11
C ILE A 11 1.91 -3.20 8.41
N ALA A 12 1.11 -3.85 9.26
CA ALA A 12 -0.21 -3.37 9.64
C ALA A 12 -0.15 -2.02 10.36
N ILE A 13 0.79 -1.86 11.30
CA ILE A 13 1.03 -0.57 11.97
C ILE A 13 1.39 0.50 10.94
N SER A 14 2.34 0.21 10.04
CA SER A 14 2.77 1.15 9.00
C SER A 14 1.63 1.51 8.04
N GLN A 15 0.78 0.55 7.67
CA GLN A 15 -0.40 0.79 6.84
C GLN A 15 -1.43 1.69 7.53
N THR A 16 -1.58 1.56 8.85
CA THR A 16 -2.44 2.45 9.63
C THR A 16 -1.99 3.91 9.52
N PHE A 17 -0.69 4.17 9.54
CA PHE A 17 -0.14 5.50 9.33
C PHE A 17 -0.36 6.02 7.91
N ILE A 18 -0.22 5.19 6.89
CA ILE A 18 -0.49 5.57 5.49
C ILE A 18 -1.99 5.87 5.30
N ASN A 19 -2.86 5.07 5.90
CA ASN A 19 -4.31 5.25 5.83
C ASN A 19 -4.84 6.38 6.74
N SER A 20 -3.98 7.13 7.40
CA SER A 20 -4.17 8.10 8.49
C SER A 20 -5.33 9.11 8.30
N GLY A 21 -6.56 8.64 8.13
CA GLY A 21 -7.74 9.49 8.06
C GLY A 21 -7.93 10.27 6.75
N PHE A 22 -6.88 10.56 5.97
CA PHE A 22 -6.97 11.35 4.74
C PHE A 22 -7.90 10.75 3.68
N SER A 23 -7.91 9.42 3.53
CA SER A 23 -8.87 8.75 2.64
C SER A 23 -10.31 9.00 3.10
N SER A 24 -10.55 8.89 4.40
CA SER A 24 -11.87 9.15 5.01
C SER A 24 -12.26 10.61 4.89
N ALA A 25 -11.32 11.53 5.10
CA ALA A 25 -11.53 12.97 4.92
C ALA A 25 -11.91 13.32 3.48
N LEU A 26 -11.20 12.76 2.49
CA LEU A 26 -11.52 12.94 1.07
C LEU A 26 -12.90 12.35 0.69
N ILE A 27 -13.28 11.22 1.27
CA ILE A 27 -14.60 10.62 1.01
C ILE A 27 -15.73 11.50 1.59
N ARG A 28 -15.52 12.07 2.78
CA ARG A 28 -16.50 12.93 3.46
C ARG A 28 -16.62 14.33 2.83
N LYS A 29 -15.52 14.89 2.34
CA LYS A 29 -15.51 16.21 1.68
C LYS A 29 -16.31 16.12 0.38
N LYS A 30 -17.42 16.88 0.27
CA LYS A 30 -18.32 16.85 -0.90
C LYS A 30 -17.61 17.33 -2.17
N ASP A 31 -16.97 18.49 -2.09
CA ASP A 31 -16.33 19.17 -3.23
C ASP A 31 -14.80 19.07 -3.13
N CYS A 32 -14.26 17.91 -3.50
CA CYS A 32 -12.82 17.73 -3.58
C CYS A 32 -12.27 18.31 -4.87
N THR A 33 -11.27 19.14 -4.73
CA THR A 33 -10.52 19.70 -5.85
C THR A 33 -9.38 18.77 -6.28
N GLN A 34 -8.85 18.99 -7.48
CA GLN A 34 -7.66 18.27 -7.95
C GLN A 34 -6.46 18.55 -7.02
N ALA A 35 -6.38 19.73 -6.42
CA ALA A 35 -5.36 20.08 -5.45
C ALA A 35 -5.45 19.24 -4.17
N ASP A 36 -6.66 18.94 -3.67
CA ASP A 36 -6.87 18.09 -2.50
C ASP A 36 -6.33 16.67 -2.74
N TYR A 37 -6.73 16.06 -3.86
CA TYR A 37 -6.25 14.72 -4.23
C TYR A 37 -4.74 14.67 -4.43
N SER A 38 -4.16 15.66 -5.11
CA SER A 38 -2.72 15.71 -5.37
C SER A 38 -1.92 15.94 -4.09
N THR A 39 -2.40 16.80 -3.19
CA THR A 39 -1.77 17.06 -1.88
C THR A 39 -1.70 15.80 -1.04
N VAL A 40 -2.82 15.07 -0.92
CA VAL A 40 -2.87 13.81 -0.18
C VAL A 40 -2.01 12.73 -0.84
N PHE A 41 -1.98 12.68 -2.18
CA PHE A 41 -1.12 11.76 -2.91
C PHE A 41 0.37 11.97 -2.56
N TYR A 42 0.87 13.21 -2.67
CA TYR A 42 2.27 13.50 -2.35
C TYR A 42 2.60 13.27 -0.88
N TYR A 43 1.69 13.62 0.02
CA TYR A 43 1.87 13.33 1.44
C TYR A 43 1.98 11.82 1.71
N ASN A 44 1.06 11.02 1.19
CA ASN A 44 1.08 9.57 1.37
C ASN A 44 2.30 8.92 0.74
N MET A 45 2.73 9.41 -0.43
CA MET A 45 3.96 8.93 -1.08
C MET A 45 5.19 9.23 -0.21
N ALA A 46 5.32 10.44 0.30
CA ALA A 46 6.41 10.80 1.20
C ALA A 46 6.38 9.96 2.48
N MET A 47 5.21 9.78 3.09
CA MET A 47 5.03 8.96 4.28
C MET A 47 5.34 7.49 4.03
N GLY A 48 4.92 6.94 2.88
CA GLY A 48 5.24 5.57 2.49
C GLY A 48 6.76 5.35 2.34
N ILE A 49 7.47 6.31 1.75
CA ILE A 49 8.94 6.26 1.62
C ILE A 49 9.61 6.35 3.00
N VAL A 50 9.17 7.26 3.86
CA VAL A 50 9.71 7.42 5.22
C VAL A 50 9.50 6.15 6.04
N LEU A 51 8.28 5.61 6.05
CA LEU A 51 7.97 4.37 6.78
C LEU A 51 8.75 3.18 6.24
N TYR A 52 8.90 3.09 4.91
CA TYR A 52 9.76 2.06 4.30
C TYR A 52 11.21 2.20 4.73
N ALA A 53 11.76 3.43 4.73
CA ALA A 53 13.13 3.69 5.18
C ALA A 53 13.33 3.29 6.65
N VAL A 54 12.38 3.62 7.52
CA VAL A 54 12.39 3.22 8.93
C VAL A 54 12.39 1.69 9.06
N LEU A 55 11.50 0.99 8.35
CA LEU A 55 11.46 -0.47 8.37
C LEU A 55 12.74 -1.09 7.78
N TYR A 56 13.26 -0.54 6.70
CA TYR A 56 14.49 -1.02 6.07
C TYR A 56 15.69 -0.94 7.00
N LEU A 57 15.84 0.18 7.71
CA LEU A 57 16.90 0.38 8.71
C LEU A 57 16.69 -0.49 9.94
N SER A 58 15.44 -0.63 10.40
CA SER A 58 15.08 -1.45 11.57
C SER A 58 15.12 -2.95 11.27
N ALA A 59 15.19 -3.37 10.00
CA ALA A 59 15.15 -4.79 9.61
C ALA A 59 16.24 -5.64 10.27
N GLY A 60 17.44 -5.07 10.48
CA GLY A 60 18.52 -5.75 11.19
C GLY A 60 18.22 -5.95 12.68
N VAL A 61 17.68 -4.93 13.34
CA VAL A 61 17.29 -5.00 14.75
C VAL A 61 16.16 -6.00 14.95
N ILE A 62 15.16 -5.97 14.07
CA ILE A 62 14.02 -6.91 14.08
C ILE A 62 14.53 -8.36 13.91
N SER A 63 15.40 -8.60 12.93
CA SER A 63 15.98 -9.92 12.68
C SER A 63 16.76 -10.44 13.89
N ASN A 64 17.57 -9.60 14.52
CA ASN A 64 18.34 -9.98 15.72
C ASN A 64 17.44 -10.22 16.94
N PHE A 65 16.37 -9.44 17.09
CA PHE A 65 15.44 -9.59 18.22
C PHE A 65 14.68 -10.93 18.19
N PHE A 66 14.35 -11.40 16.99
CA PHE A 66 13.65 -12.68 16.81
C PHE A 66 14.61 -13.87 16.57
N ASP A 67 15.93 -13.62 16.53
CA ASP A 67 16.98 -14.61 16.22
C ASP A 67 16.76 -15.34 14.89
N GLU A 68 16.24 -14.60 13.87
CA GLU A 68 15.88 -15.13 12.57
C GLU A 68 16.52 -14.30 11.43
N PRO A 69 17.66 -14.75 10.86
CA PRO A 69 18.38 -14.00 9.83
C PRO A 69 17.57 -13.73 8.54
N GLU A 70 16.67 -14.64 8.20
CA GLU A 70 15.80 -14.53 7.03
C GLU A 70 14.82 -13.35 7.14
N LEU A 71 14.45 -13.01 8.37
CA LEU A 71 13.49 -11.95 8.67
C LEU A 71 13.95 -10.57 8.14
N LYS A 72 15.25 -10.33 8.14
CA LYS A 72 15.85 -9.09 7.62
C LYS A 72 15.48 -8.84 6.16
N TRP A 73 15.61 -9.83 5.31
CA TRP A 73 15.28 -9.74 3.90
C TRP A 73 13.78 -9.69 3.66
N LEU A 74 13.03 -10.49 4.43
CA LEU A 74 11.57 -10.51 4.36
C LEU A 74 10.97 -9.13 4.69
N VAL A 75 11.43 -8.46 5.76
CA VAL A 75 10.99 -7.12 6.15
C VAL A 75 11.31 -6.10 5.05
N ARG A 76 12.50 -6.15 4.47
CA ARG A 76 12.91 -5.23 3.41
C ARG A 76 12.07 -5.38 2.16
N VAL A 77 11.84 -6.61 1.72
CA VAL A 77 11.10 -6.90 0.50
C VAL A 77 9.61 -6.65 0.69
N LEU A 78 9.01 -7.11 1.78
CA LEU A 78 7.59 -6.83 2.08
C LEU A 78 7.34 -5.35 2.37
N GLY A 79 8.32 -4.64 2.91
CA GLY A 79 8.22 -3.20 3.13
C GLY A 79 7.99 -2.39 1.84
N LEU A 80 8.40 -2.90 0.67
CA LEU A 80 8.09 -2.27 -0.63
C LEU A 80 6.59 -2.12 -0.88
N ASP A 81 5.78 -2.99 -0.28
CA ASP A 81 4.32 -2.91 -0.35
C ASP A 81 3.78 -1.57 0.17
N LEU A 82 4.46 -0.94 1.14
CA LEU A 82 4.07 0.38 1.65
C LEU A 82 4.17 1.46 0.57
N ILE A 83 5.21 1.43 -0.24
CA ILE A 83 5.39 2.39 -1.35
C ILE A 83 4.32 2.13 -2.41
N ILE A 84 4.12 0.87 -2.80
CA ILE A 84 3.12 0.50 -3.82
C ILE A 84 1.72 0.95 -3.38
N ARG A 85 1.36 0.71 -2.12
CA ARG A 85 0.06 1.10 -1.57
C ARG A 85 -0.09 2.61 -1.45
N SER A 86 0.96 3.34 -1.08
CA SER A 86 0.91 4.80 -1.02
C SER A 86 0.62 5.44 -2.38
N LEU A 87 1.13 4.84 -3.46
CA LEU A 87 0.86 5.26 -4.84
C LEU A 87 -0.58 4.96 -5.30
N THR A 88 -1.24 3.99 -4.71
CA THR A 88 -2.57 3.54 -5.13
C THR A 88 -3.71 4.00 -4.23
N LEU A 89 -3.40 4.55 -3.05
CA LEU A 89 -4.40 4.96 -2.07
C LEU A 89 -5.44 5.90 -2.67
N ILE A 90 -5.00 6.95 -3.37
CA ILE A 90 -5.90 7.95 -3.98
C ILE A 90 -6.72 7.34 -5.10
N GLN A 91 -6.15 6.44 -5.88
CA GLN A 91 -6.87 5.73 -6.94
C GLN A 91 -8.05 4.93 -6.35
N GLY A 92 -7.79 4.18 -5.28
CA GLY A 92 -8.83 3.44 -4.56
C GLY A 92 -9.88 4.36 -3.91
N THR A 93 -9.43 5.43 -3.25
CA THR A 93 -10.31 6.43 -2.62
C THR A 93 -11.26 7.08 -3.64
N THR A 94 -10.76 7.41 -4.82
CA THR A 94 -11.55 8.00 -5.90
C THR A 94 -12.64 7.05 -6.39
N LEU A 95 -12.33 5.76 -6.54
CA LEU A 95 -13.32 4.75 -6.92
C LEU A 95 -14.37 4.55 -5.83
N THR A 96 -13.96 4.52 -4.56
CA THR A 96 -14.88 4.43 -3.42
C THR A 96 -15.83 5.62 -3.38
N LYS A 97 -15.32 6.83 -3.58
CA LYS A 97 -16.11 8.06 -3.62
C LYS A 97 -17.11 8.08 -4.78
N ARG A 98 -16.74 7.50 -5.93
CA ARG A 98 -17.63 7.35 -7.10
C ARG A 98 -18.58 6.15 -6.98
N VAL A 99 -18.48 5.37 -5.90
CA VAL A 99 -19.28 4.15 -5.68
C VAL A 99 -19.09 3.12 -6.80
N ASP A 100 -17.92 3.11 -7.45
CA ASP A 100 -17.60 2.16 -8.51
C ASP A 100 -17.03 0.86 -7.94
N PHE A 101 -17.88 0.15 -7.19
CA PHE A 101 -17.51 -1.15 -6.61
C PHE A 101 -17.30 -2.22 -7.65
N LYS A 102 -17.94 -2.11 -8.83
CA LYS A 102 -17.78 -3.07 -9.92
C LYS A 102 -16.33 -3.11 -10.41
N LEU A 103 -15.73 -1.94 -10.61
CA LEU A 103 -14.35 -1.83 -11.03
C LEU A 103 -13.39 -2.29 -9.93
N GLN A 104 -13.66 -1.92 -8.67
CA GLN A 104 -12.86 -2.37 -7.52
C GLN A 104 -12.85 -3.90 -7.41
N THR A 105 -14.01 -4.54 -7.49
CA THR A 105 -14.14 -6.00 -7.45
C THR A 105 -13.41 -6.66 -8.61
N LYS A 106 -13.53 -6.12 -9.82
CA LYS A 106 -12.81 -6.63 -10.99
C LYS A 106 -11.31 -6.60 -10.80
N ILE A 107 -10.76 -5.49 -10.29
CA ILE A 107 -9.33 -5.36 -9.99
C ILE A 107 -8.90 -6.37 -8.93
N ALA A 108 -9.67 -6.48 -7.83
CA ALA A 108 -9.37 -7.39 -6.74
C ALA A 108 -9.36 -8.85 -7.20
N VAL A 109 -10.34 -9.27 -7.99
CA VAL A 109 -10.42 -10.64 -8.52
C VAL A 109 -9.25 -10.95 -9.45
N VAL A 110 -8.95 -10.08 -10.41
CA VAL A 110 -7.84 -10.29 -11.36
C VAL A 110 -6.50 -10.35 -10.61
N SER A 111 -6.26 -9.41 -9.70
CA SER A 111 -5.03 -9.37 -8.90
C SER A 111 -4.89 -10.62 -8.02
N SER A 112 -5.99 -11.06 -7.40
CA SER A 112 -6.01 -12.24 -6.53
C SER A 112 -5.74 -13.53 -7.28
N ILE A 113 -6.34 -13.70 -8.47
CA ILE A 113 -6.13 -14.90 -9.30
C ILE A 113 -4.66 -14.97 -9.76
N LEU A 114 -4.15 -13.88 -10.36
CA LEU A 114 -2.79 -13.88 -10.92
C LEU A 114 -1.73 -14.05 -9.82
N SER A 115 -1.88 -13.34 -8.70
CA SER A 115 -0.96 -13.50 -7.57
C SER A 115 -1.08 -14.85 -6.88
N GLY A 116 -2.29 -15.41 -6.82
CA GLY A 116 -2.54 -16.73 -6.28
C GLY A 116 -1.85 -17.83 -7.09
N VAL A 117 -1.96 -17.79 -8.42
CA VAL A 117 -1.27 -18.73 -9.33
C VAL A 117 0.24 -18.65 -9.13
N LEU A 118 0.81 -17.43 -9.11
CA LEU A 118 2.25 -17.25 -8.89
C LEU A 118 2.68 -17.79 -7.51
N GLY A 119 1.93 -17.51 -6.47
CA GLY A 119 2.22 -18.00 -5.12
C GLY A 119 2.21 -19.52 -5.02
N ILE A 120 1.25 -20.18 -5.69
CA ILE A 120 1.15 -21.65 -5.74
C ILE A 120 2.34 -22.23 -6.50
N LEU A 121 2.69 -21.69 -7.67
CA LEU A 121 3.83 -22.16 -8.46
C LEU A 121 5.12 -22.09 -7.64
N MET A 122 5.40 -20.95 -7.01
CA MET A 122 6.59 -20.80 -6.16
C MET A 122 6.57 -21.74 -4.94
N ALA A 123 5.39 -21.99 -4.37
CA ALA A 123 5.27 -22.92 -3.24
C ALA A 123 5.58 -24.36 -3.65
N VAL A 124 5.12 -24.79 -4.81
CA VAL A 124 5.41 -26.13 -5.37
C VAL A 124 6.89 -26.29 -5.69
N GLU A 125 7.56 -25.23 -6.15
CA GLU A 125 9.01 -25.23 -6.39
C GLU A 125 9.86 -25.17 -5.10
N GLY A 126 9.22 -25.10 -3.93
CA GLY A 126 9.91 -25.17 -2.63
C GLY A 126 10.45 -23.82 -2.10
N PHE A 127 10.01 -22.68 -2.63
CA PHE A 127 10.44 -21.36 -2.13
C PHE A 127 9.92 -21.00 -0.72
N GLY A 128 9.14 -21.87 -0.08
CA GLY A 128 8.71 -21.70 1.31
C GLY A 128 8.03 -20.36 1.58
N VAL A 129 8.58 -19.59 2.53
CA VAL A 129 8.05 -18.28 2.95
C VAL A 129 8.05 -17.25 1.81
N TRP A 130 9.00 -17.33 0.90
CA TRP A 130 9.12 -16.42 -0.23
C TRP A 130 7.95 -16.52 -1.22
N SER A 131 7.26 -17.65 -1.29
CA SER A 131 6.04 -17.80 -2.09
C SER A 131 4.92 -16.86 -1.62
N LEU A 132 4.80 -16.66 -0.31
CA LEU A 132 3.81 -15.77 0.29
C LEU A 132 4.18 -14.29 0.08
N VAL A 133 5.47 -13.97 0.17
CA VAL A 133 6.00 -12.63 -0.15
C VAL A 133 5.73 -12.27 -1.60
N ALA A 134 6.08 -13.16 -2.52
CA ALA A 134 5.86 -12.98 -3.96
C ALA A 134 4.38 -12.80 -4.28
N ARG A 135 3.51 -13.63 -3.69
CA ARG A 135 2.06 -13.50 -3.83
C ARG A 135 1.58 -12.12 -3.39
N SER A 136 2.00 -11.67 -2.20
CA SER A 136 1.55 -10.39 -1.64
C SER A 136 1.98 -9.21 -2.51
N LEU A 137 3.27 -9.14 -2.88
CA LEU A 137 3.80 -8.07 -3.71
C LEU A 137 3.19 -8.08 -5.12
N THR A 138 3.05 -9.26 -5.73
CA THR A 138 2.44 -9.39 -7.05
C THR A 138 0.99 -8.91 -7.03
N ALA A 139 0.21 -9.24 -5.99
CA ALA A 139 -1.15 -8.74 -5.84
C ALA A 139 -1.18 -7.20 -5.79
N SER A 140 -0.30 -6.59 -4.99
CA SER A 140 -0.22 -5.14 -4.88
C SER A 140 0.26 -4.47 -6.17
N ILE A 141 1.25 -5.03 -6.84
CA ILE A 141 1.75 -4.51 -8.12
C ILE A 141 0.66 -4.57 -9.20
N ILE A 142 0.01 -5.73 -9.37
CA ILE A 142 -1.04 -5.90 -10.38
C ILE A 142 -2.21 -4.96 -10.07
N SER A 143 -2.65 -4.90 -8.81
CA SER A 143 -3.71 -3.99 -8.40
C SER A 143 -3.34 -2.53 -8.69
N SER A 144 -2.10 -2.14 -8.40
CA SER A 144 -1.57 -0.81 -8.70
C SER A 144 -1.64 -0.50 -10.19
N ILE A 145 -1.10 -1.37 -11.03
CA ILE A 145 -1.10 -1.19 -12.49
C ILE A 145 -2.53 -1.05 -13.02
N LEU A 146 -3.44 -1.94 -12.60
CA LEU A 146 -4.83 -1.92 -13.04
C LEU A 146 -5.56 -0.66 -12.58
N LEU A 147 -5.32 -0.20 -11.34
CA LEU A 147 -5.89 1.05 -10.83
C LEU A 147 -5.43 2.24 -11.65
N TRP A 148 -4.15 2.35 -11.94
CA TRP A 148 -3.61 3.44 -12.74
C TRP A 148 -4.09 3.41 -14.20
N PHE A 149 -4.30 2.23 -14.76
CA PHE A 149 -4.78 2.07 -16.13
C PHE A 149 -6.27 2.40 -16.29
N TRP A 150 -7.09 1.95 -15.32
CA TRP A 150 -8.55 2.09 -15.46
C TRP A 150 -9.13 3.34 -14.83
N ASN A 151 -8.55 3.85 -13.75
CA ASN A 151 -9.11 5.04 -13.07
C ASN A 151 -8.83 6.36 -13.76
N ARG A 152 -7.87 6.42 -14.69
CA ARG A 152 -7.49 7.61 -15.48
C ARG A 152 -7.17 8.88 -14.67
N TRP A 153 -7.25 8.87 -13.35
CA TRP A 153 -6.85 10.00 -12.52
C TRP A 153 -5.32 10.12 -12.52
N LYS A 154 -4.84 11.36 -12.66
CA LYS A 154 -3.40 11.67 -12.59
C LYS A 154 -3.15 12.77 -11.57
N PRO A 155 -2.10 12.67 -10.74
CA PRO A 155 -1.73 13.74 -9.84
C PRO A 155 -1.28 14.96 -10.65
N SER A 156 -1.70 16.15 -10.22
CA SER A 156 -1.14 17.41 -10.69
C SER A 156 0.04 17.80 -9.79
N ALA A 157 1.02 18.50 -10.34
CA ALA A 157 2.19 18.99 -9.58
C ALA A 157 1.82 20.17 -8.65
N ILE A 158 0.73 20.02 -7.90
CA ILE A 158 0.20 21.05 -6.99
C ILE A 158 0.16 20.46 -5.58
N PHE A 159 0.84 21.13 -4.65
CA PHE A 159 0.73 20.87 -3.22
C PHE A 159 0.13 22.09 -2.54
N SER A 160 -1.09 21.97 -2.00
CA SER A 160 -1.79 23.02 -1.28
C SER A 160 -1.67 22.82 0.24
N ARG A 161 -1.02 23.78 0.91
CA ARG A 161 -0.93 23.78 2.38
C ARG A 161 -2.30 23.96 3.03
N GLU A 162 -3.21 24.66 2.37
CA GLU A 162 -4.57 24.89 2.83
C GLU A 162 -5.37 23.58 2.81
N SER A 163 -5.38 22.88 1.67
CA SER A 163 -5.97 21.54 1.53
C SER A 163 -5.39 20.56 2.55
N PHE A 164 -4.07 20.61 2.79
CA PHE A 164 -3.43 19.76 3.78
C PHE A 164 -3.95 20.00 5.19
N LYS A 165 -4.01 21.29 5.64
CA LYS A 165 -4.51 21.65 6.97
C LYS A 165 -5.99 21.31 7.15
N GLU A 166 -6.80 21.57 6.14
CA GLU A 166 -8.22 21.26 6.16
C GLU A 166 -8.45 19.76 6.32
N LEU A 167 -7.82 18.93 5.46
CA LEU A 167 -7.99 17.48 5.48
C LEU A 167 -7.37 16.81 6.72
N PHE A 168 -6.29 17.37 7.27
CA PHE A 168 -5.69 16.90 8.51
C PHE A 168 -6.61 17.15 9.73
N GLY A 169 -7.38 18.24 9.72
CA GLY A 169 -8.35 18.53 10.78
C GLY A 169 -9.59 17.63 10.77
N PHE A 170 -9.84 16.89 9.68
CA PHE A 170 -10.96 15.96 9.53
C PHE A 170 -10.60 14.50 9.84
N GLY A 171 -9.36 14.15 9.98
CA GLY A 171 -8.83 12.80 10.30
C GLY A 171 -8.49 12.66 11.76
#